data_a7405283c6ea72a074176b24005a620d
#
_entry.id   a7405283c6ea72a074176b24005a620d
#
_cell.length_a   1.000
_cell.length_b   1.000
_cell.length_c   1.000
_cell.angle_alpha   90.00
_cell.angle_beta   90.00
_cell.angle_gamma   90.00
#
_symmetry.space_group_name_H-M   'P 1'
#
loop_
_entity.id
_entity.type
_entity.pdbx_description
1 polymer ?
#
loop_
_entity_poly.entity_id
_entity_poly.type
_entity_poly.pdbx_seq_one_letter_code
_entity_poly.pdbx_strand_id
1 'polypeptide(L)'
;DNNILCFAEKEVFAVNTACDGLLHELQKQGAFLLSKAQTEQLVNIVLQPKKGGGHEVNKKWVGKDAARILETIGVHVPDSCRLAICEVPADHPFVLVEQMMPVLPIVRCQSFEQAVEDAVVAEHGNRHTASIFSKDVDHMTRFARVIETTIYVKNSATKAGVGIGGEGHCTMTIAGP
;
A
#
# COMPACT_ATOMS: atom_id res chain seq x y z
N ASP A 1 -7.85 8.00 -8.04
CA ASP A 1 -7.55 7.01 -9.11
C ASP A 1 -7.86 5.57 -8.70
N ASN A 2 -8.35 5.37 -7.48
CA ASN A 2 -8.69 4.06 -6.90
C ASN A 2 -7.52 3.08 -6.91
N ASN A 3 -6.30 3.61 -6.72
CA ASN A 3 -5.05 2.84 -6.63
C ASN A 3 -4.70 2.02 -7.90
N ILE A 4 -5.16 2.48 -9.07
CA ILE A 4 -4.86 1.85 -10.36
C ILE A 4 -3.42 2.15 -10.81
N LEU A 5 -2.93 3.36 -10.52
CA LEU A 5 -1.62 3.80 -10.97
C LEU A 5 -0.52 2.94 -10.34
N CYS A 6 0.40 2.46 -11.16
CA CYS A 6 1.46 1.54 -10.75
C CYS A 6 2.43 2.11 -9.70
N PHE A 7 2.54 3.43 -9.57
CA PHE A 7 3.34 4.11 -8.55
C PHE A 7 2.54 4.47 -7.29
N ALA A 8 1.22 4.17 -7.22
CA ALA A 8 0.42 4.45 -6.03
C ALA A 8 0.82 3.51 -4.87
N GLU A 9 0.60 3.99 -3.66
CA GLU A 9 0.89 3.22 -2.45
C GLU A 9 0.06 1.94 -2.41
N LYS A 10 0.71 0.79 -2.37
CA LYS A 10 0.07 -0.55 -2.38
C LYS A 10 0.03 -1.18 -1.00
N GLU A 11 1.04 -0.93 -0.18
CA GLU A 11 1.16 -1.39 1.20
C GLU A 11 1.93 -0.36 2.04
N VAL A 12 1.79 -0.46 3.35
CA VAL A 12 2.50 0.38 4.31
C VAL A 12 3.13 -0.49 5.40
N PHE A 13 4.43 -0.33 5.60
CA PHE A 13 5.18 -0.90 6.71
C PHE A 13 5.38 0.17 7.77
N ALA A 14 4.61 0.12 8.84
CA ALA A 14 4.60 1.14 9.89
C ALA A 14 5.29 0.63 11.16
N VAL A 15 6.31 1.35 11.64
CA VAL A 15 6.90 1.05 12.93
C VAL A 15 5.85 1.17 14.05
N ASN A 16 5.92 0.29 15.04
CA ASN A 16 4.91 0.16 16.09
C ASN A 16 4.56 1.50 16.76
N THR A 17 5.56 2.33 17.00
CA THR A 17 5.38 3.66 17.61
C THR A 17 4.58 4.65 16.76
N ALA A 18 4.49 4.45 15.46
CA ALA A 18 3.77 5.32 14.53
C ALA A 18 2.44 4.70 14.06
N CYS A 19 2.27 3.38 14.15
CA CYS A 19 1.18 2.66 13.51
C CYS A 19 -0.20 3.09 14.01
N ASP A 20 -0.41 3.22 15.32
CA ASP A 20 -1.71 3.64 15.87
C ASP A 20 -2.08 5.07 15.47
N GLY A 21 -1.09 5.97 15.47
CA GLY A 21 -1.28 7.35 15.00
C GLY A 21 -1.64 7.40 13.51
N LEU A 22 -1.00 6.58 12.69
CA LEU A 22 -1.29 6.47 11.26
C LEU A 22 -2.73 5.96 11.03
N LEU A 23 -3.12 4.87 11.70
CA LEU A 23 -4.47 4.32 11.60
C LEU A 23 -5.53 5.33 12.00
N HIS A 24 -5.30 6.05 13.11
CA HIS A 24 -6.19 7.10 13.59
C HIS A 24 -6.36 8.23 12.57
N GLU A 25 -5.26 8.76 12.04
CA GLU A 25 -5.32 9.86 11.06
C GLU A 25 -5.95 9.41 9.73
N LEU A 26 -5.68 8.20 9.25
CA LEU A 26 -6.36 7.67 8.06
C LEU A 26 -7.87 7.57 8.24
N GLN A 27 -8.34 7.06 9.40
CA GLN A 27 -9.77 7.00 9.72
C GLN A 27 -10.39 8.40 9.82
N LYS A 28 -9.69 9.34 10.44
CA LYS A 28 -10.12 10.75 10.52
C LYS A 28 -10.25 11.41 9.14
N GLN A 29 -9.46 10.97 8.15
CA GLN A 29 -9.58 11.38 6.75
C GLN A 29 -10.63 10.57 5.97
N GLY A 30 -11.42 9.73 6.64
CA GLY A 30 -12.54 9.02 6.05
C GLY A 30 -12.21 7.60 5.54
N ALA A 31 -11.04 7.06 5.84
CA ALA A 31 -10.75 5.66 5.55
C ALA A 31 -11.57 4.73 6.48
N PHE A 32 -12.03 3.62 5.94
CA PHE A 32 -12.72 2.57 6.70
C PHE A 32 -11.72 1.51 7.17
N LEU A 33 -11.61 1.29 8.49
CA LEU A 33 -10.78 0.25 9.05
C LEU A 33 -11.54 -1.08 9.10
N LEU A 34 -11.07 -2.05 8.32
CA LEU A 34 -11.59 -3.41 8.30
C LEU A 34 -11.20 -4.18 9.57
N SER A 35 -12.13 -4.93 10.13
CA SER A 35 -11.81 -5.96 11.11
C SER A 35 -11.10 -7.15 10.43
N LYS A 36 -10.44 -8.00 11.22
CA LYS A 36 -9.78 -9.21 10.69
C LYS A 36 -10.76 -10.09 9.89
N ALA A 37 -11.96 -10.32 10.40
CA ALA A 37 -12.97 -11.13 9.71
C ALA A 37 -13.41 -10.50 8.37
N GLN A 38 -13.59 -9.19 8.33
CA GLN A 38 -13.93 -8.46 7.10
C GLN A 38 -12.77 -8.49 6.09
N THR A 39 -11.53 -8.41 6.56
CA THR A 39 -10.33 -8.52 5.71
C THR A 39 -10.29 -9.88 5.02
N GLU A 40 -10.46 -10.97 5.75
CA GLU A 40 -10.48 -12.33 5.21
C GLU A 40 -11.66 -12.56 4.23
N GLN A 41 -12.83 -12.04 4.53
CA GLN A 41 -13.97 -12.08 3.61
C GLN A 41 -13.64 -11.34 2.30
N LEU A 42 -13.02 -10.17 2.40
CA LEU A 42 -12.67 -9.36 1.25
C LEU A 42 -11.61 -10.04 0.38
N VAL A 43 -10.58 -10.66 0.97
CA VAL A 43 -9.57 -11.46 0.23
C VAL A 43 -10.26 -12.44 -0.70
N ASN A 44 -11.21 -13.22 -0.20
CA ASN A 44 -11.91 -14.26 -0.97
C ASN A 44 -12.78 -13.72 -2.11
N ILE A 45 -13.08 -12.42 -2.11
CA ILE A 45 -13.90 -11.77 -3.15
C ILE A 45 -13.02 -11.08 -4.20
N VAL A 46 -12.01 -10.32 -3.74
CA VAL A 46 -11.22 -9.45 -4.61
C VAL A 46 -9.95 -10.10 -5.14
N LEU A 47 -9.53 -11.19 -4.54
CA LEU A 47 -8.45 -12.05 -5.05
C LEU A 47 -9.02 -13.40 -5.48
N GLN A 48 -8.27 -14.12 -6.31
CA GLN A 48 -8.59 -15.47 -6.76
C GLN A 48 -7.34 -16.33 -6.73
N PRO A 49 -7.48 -17.67 -6.60
CA PRO A 49 -6.33 -18.56 -6.64
C PRO A 49 -5.61 -18.47 -7.99
N LYS A 50 -4.28 -18.39 -7.93
CA LYS A 50 -3.40 -18.40 -9.11
C LYS A 50 -2.99 -19.82 -9.46
N LYS A 51 -2.92 -20.17 -10.76
CA LYS A 51 -2.33 -21.43 -11.22
C LYS A 51 -0.87 -21.51 -10.78
N GLY A 52 -0.53 -22.51 -10.00
CA GLY A 52 0.81 -22.69 -9.44
C GLY A 52 0.96 -22.23 -7.99
N GLY A 53 -0.11 -21.77 -7.36
CA GLY A 53 -0.16 -21.36 -5.95
C GLY A 53 -0.19 -19.84 -5.75
N GLY A 54 -0.59 -19.43 -4.55
CA GLY A 54 -0.77 -18.03 -4.19
C GLY A 54 -2.07 -17.43 -4.75
N HIS A 55 -2.10 -16.10 -4.84
CA HIS A 55 -3.26 -15.34 -5.26
C HIS A 55 -2.92 -14.41 -6.44
N GLU A 56 -3.94 -14.05 -7.19
CA GLU A 56 -3.91 -12.98 -8.18
C GLU A 56 -5.17 -12.11 -8.05
N VAL A 57 -5.11 -10.89 -8.58
CA VAL A 57 -6.22 -9.96 -8.50
C VAL A 57 -7.42 -10.45 -9.33
N ASN A 58 -8.60 -10.38 -8.74
CA ASN A 58 -9.85 -10.55 -9.50
C ASN A 58 -10.15 -9.26 -10.26
N LYS A 59 -9.94 -9.30 -11.58
CA LYS A 59 -10.04 -8.14 -12.49
C LYS A 59 -11.38 -7.42 -12.43
N LYS A 60 -12.44 -8.07 -11.96
CA LYS A 60 -13.76 -7.46 -11.77
C LYS A 60 -13.72 -6.26 -10.81
N TRP A 61 -12.80 -6.26 -9.87
CA TRP A 61 -12.72 -5.28 -8.78
C TRP A 61 -11.65 -4.21 -9.00
N VAL A 62 -10.79 -4.37 -9.99
CA VAL A 62 -9.77 -3.37 -10.35
C VAL A 62 -10.43 -2.03 -10.63
N GLY A 63 -9.94 -0.99 -9.96
CA GLY A 63 -10.40 0.39 -10.13
C GLY A 63 -11.79 0.72 -9.60
N LYS A 64 -12.45 -0.20 -8.90
CA LYS A 64 -13.75 0.08 -8.26
C LYS A 64 -13.57 0.95 -7.03
N ASP A 65 -14.59 1.76 -6.73
CA ASP A 65 -14.62 2.60 -5.53
C ASP A 65 -14.65 1.77 -4.25
N ALA A 66 -14.04 2.30 -3.18
CA ALA A 66 -13.98 1.62 -1.88
C ALA A 66 -15.38 1.25 -1.36
N ALA A 67 -16.37 2.13 -1.49
CA ALA A 67 -17.74 1.87 -1.07
C ALA A 67 -18.35 0.64 -1.76
N ARG A 68 -18.09 0.49 -3.06
CA ARG A 68 -18.56 -0.67 -3.85
C ARG A 68 -17.87 -1.97 -3.46
N ILE A 69 -16.60 -1.89 -3.13
CA ILE A 69 -15.83 -3.05 -2.65
C ILE A 69 -16.34 -3.47 -1.27
N LEU A 70 -16.51 -2.52 -0.36
CA LEU A 70 -16.99 -2.76 1.01
C LEU A 70 -18.43 -3.31 1.06
N GLU A 71 -19.30 -2.88 0.15
CA GLU A 71 -20.65 -3.40 0.03
C GLU A 71 -20.70 -4.92 -0.18
N THR A 72 -19.67 -5.51 -0.82
CA THR A 72 -19.60 -6.97 -1.05
C THR A 72 -19.51 -7.80 0.22
N ILE A 73 -19.07 -7.20 1.30
CA ILE A 73 -18.95 -7.82 2.64
C ILE A 73 -20.01 -7.27 3.60
N GLY A 74 -21.07 -6.63 3.10
CA GLY A 74 -22.16 -6.07 3.90
C GLY A 74 -21.80 -4.80 4.66
N VAL A 75 -20.71 -4.12 4.32
CA VAL A 75 -20.31 -2.84 4.92
C VAL A 75 -20.79 -1.70 4.04
N HIS A 76 -21.67 -0.86 4.59
CA HIS A 76 -22.19 0.32 3.92
C HIS A 76 -21.51 1.58 4.44
N VAL A 77 -20.81 2.27 3.57
CA VAL A 77 -20.13 3.54 3.83
C VAL A 77 -20.60 4.61 2.85
N PRO A 78 -20.47 5.89 3.17
CA PRO A 78 -20.79 6.95 2.21
C PRO A 78 -19.82 6.93 1.02
N ASP A 79 -20.24 7.46 -0.13
CA ASP A 79 -19.40 7.57 -1.35
C ASP A 79 -18.14 8.44 -1.14
N SER A 80 -18.10 9.23 -0.07
CA SER A 80 -16.93 9.98 0.35
C SER A 80 -15.82 9.09 0.96
N CYS A 81 -16.13 7.84 1.34
CA CYS A 81 -15.12 6.87 1.76
C CYS A 81 -14.30 6.42 0.56
N ARG A 82 -13.05 6.86 0.50
CA ARG A 82 -12.16 6.63 -0.64
C ARG A 82 -11.18 5.49 -0.45
N LEU A 83 -11.07 4.95 0.78
CA LEU A 83 -10.05 3.96 1.12
C LEU A 83 -10.57 3.01 2.19
N ALA A 84 -10.37 1.72 1.99
CA ALA A 84 -10.41 0.72 3.05
C ALA A 84 -8.98 0.44 3.52
N ILE A 85 -8.77 0.31 4.82
CA ILE A 85 -7.48 -0.04 5.42
C ILE A 85 -7.62 -1.28 6.28
N CYS A 86 -6.57 -2.07 6.37
CA CYS A 86 -6.52 -3.25 7.25
C CYS A 86 -5.13 -3.42 7.84
N GLU A 87 -5.06 -3.81 9.12
CA GLU A 87 -3.80 -4.21 9.74
C GLU A 87 -3.62 -5.72 9.53
N VAL A 88 -2.49 -6.11 8.91
CA VAL A 88 -2.22 -7.49 8.48
C VAL A 88 -0.74 -7.83 8.67
N PRO A 89 -0.36 -9.13 8.75
CA PRO A 89 1.04 -9.53 8.72
C PRO A 89 1.67 -9.35 7.33
N ALA A 90 3.01 -9.33 7.28
CA ALA A 90 3.77 -9.07 6.04
C ALA A 90 3.56 -10.13 4.94
N ASP A 91 3.21 -11.34 5.30
CA ASP A 91 2.93 -12.46 4.37
C ASP A 91 1.47 -12.52 3.91
N HIS A 92 0.65 -11.54 4.29
CA HIS A 92 -0.76 -11.50 3.91
C HIS A 92 -0.95 -11.27 2.40
N PRO A 93 -1.94 -11.91 1.75
CA PRO A 93 -2.17 -11.78 0.30
C PRO A 93 -2.31 -10.33 -0.19
N PHE A 94 -2.90 -9.44 0.61
CA PHE A 94 -3.00 -8.01 0.26
C PHE A 94 -1.66 -7.27 0.23
N VAL A 95 -0.64 -7.77 0.91
CA VAL A 95 0.73 -7.22 0.85
C VAL A 95 1.47 -7.75 -0.38
N LEU A 96 1.28 -9.04 -0.69
CA LEU A 96 2.07 -9.73 -1.71
C LEU A 96 1.49 -9.62 -3.12
N VAL A 97 0.23 -9.18 -3.27
CA VAL A 97 -0.46 -9.08 -4.57
C VAL A 97 -0.79 -7.63 -4.88
N GLU A 98 -0.35 -7.13 -6.03
CA GLU A 98 -0.80 -5.82 -6.51
C GLU A 98 -2.28 -5.86 -6.84
N GLN A 99 -3.09 -5.13 -6.06
CA GLN A 99 -4.55 -5.21 -6.11
C GLN A 99 -5.16 -4.24 -7.11
N MET A 100 -4.54 -3.08 -7.33
CA MET A 100 -5.06 -1.99 -8.17
C MET A 100 -6.49 -1.58 -7.76
N MET A 101 -6.73 -1.46 -6.44
CA MET A 101 -7.99 -1.03 -5.84
C MET A 101 -7.74 -0.31 -4.53
N PRO A 102 -8.70 0.50 -4.01
CA PRO A 102 -8.51 1.31 -2.80
C PRO A 102 -8.65 0.48 -1.51
N VAL A 103 -7.82 -0.54 -1.38
CA VAL A 103 -7.63 -1.36 -0.18
C VAL A 103 -6.15 -1.30 0.18
N LEU A 104 -5.81 -0.69 1.33
CA LEU A 104 -4.43 -0.48 1.75
C LEU A 104 -4.11 -1.33 2.97
N PRO A 105 -3.30 -2.39 2.83
CA PRO A 105 -2.79 -3.15 3.95
C PRO A 105 -1.71 -2.35 4.69
N ILE A 106 -1.75 -2.44 6.02
CA ILE A 106 -0.78 -1.83 6.92
C ILE A 106 -0.14 -2.95 7.73
N VAL A 107 1.16 -3.08 7.61
CA VAL A 107 1.98 -4.04 8.36
C VAL A 107 2.62 -3.33 9.54
N ARG A 108 2.32 -3.80 10.75
CA ARG A 108 2.95 -3.28 11.97
C ARG A 108 4.29 -3.94 12.20
N CYS A 109 5.37 -3.14 12.19
CA CYS A 109 6.75 -3.60 12.37
C CYS A 109 7.27 -3.20 13.75
N GLN A 110 8.07 -4.07 14.37
CA GLN A 110 8.65 -3.81 15.70
C GLN A 110 9.77 -2.77 15.65
N SER A 111 10.49 -2.68 14.53
CA SER A 111 11.60 -1.76 14.34
C SER A 111 11.63 -1.20 12.92
N PHE A 112 12.45 -0.19 12.70
CA PHE A 112 12.75 0.33 11.37
C PHE A 112 13.40 -0.74 10.48
N GLU A 113 14.34 -1.52 11.01
CA GLU A 113 15.03 -2.58 10.28
C GLU A 113 14.05 -3.62 9.76
N GLN A 114 13.11 -4.07 10.60
CA GLN A 114 12.06 -4.99 10.16
C GLN A 114 11.19 -4.36 9.05
N ALA A 115 10.79 -3.11 9.20
CA ALA A 115 10.00 -2.42 8.17
C ALA A 115 10.75 -2.35 6.83
N VAL A 116 12.07 -2.15 6.86
CA VAL A 116 12.91 -2.15 5.66
C VAL A 116 13.00 -3.54 5.05
N GLU A 117 13.26 -4.57 5.86
CA GLU A 117 13.35 -5.97 5.39
C GLU A 117 12.05 -6.42 4.74
N ASP A 118 10.92 -6.19 5.40
CA ASP A 118 9.60 -6.55 4.88
C ASP A 118 9.28 -5.79 3.58
N ALA A 119 9.62 -4.50 3.51
CA ALA A 119 9.42 -3.70 2.30
C ALA A 119 10.26 -4.18 1.12
N VAL A 120 11.51 -4.58 1.35
CA VAL A 120 12.38 -5.15 0.31
C VAL A 120 11.83 -6.49 -0.21
N VAL A 121 11.29 -7.32 0.69
CA VAL A 121 10.63 -8.58 0.30
C VAL A 121 9.38 -8.31 -0.53
N ALA A 122 8.54 -7.36 -0.11
CA ALA A 122 7.29 -7.02 -0.82
C ALA A 122 7.52 -6.34 -2.17
N GLU A 123 8.66 -5.68 -2.37
CA GLU A 123 9.05 -5.05 -3.62
C GLU A 123 9.35 -6.09 -4.74
N HIS A 124 9.64 -7.33 -4.38
CA HIS A 124 9.84 -8.47 -5.28
C HIS A 124 10.94 -8.30 -6.35
N GLY A 125 11.83 -7.33 -6.23
CA GLY A 125 12.85 -7.01 -7.23
C GLY A 125 12.31 -6.30 -8.48
N ASN A 126 11.12 -5.71 -8.40
CA ASN A 126 10.52 -4.94 -9.48
C ASN A 126 11.24 -3.59 -9.70
N ARG A 127 11.93 -3.08 -8.67
CA ARG A 127 12.69 -1.81 -8.71
C ARG A 127 11.84 -0.62 -9.15
N HIS A 128 10.58 -0.59 -8.71
CA HIS A 128 9.59 0.35 -9.21
C HIS A 128 9.54 1.64 -8.37
N THR A 129 8.82 1.64 -7.27
CA THR A 129 8.52 2.84 -6.49
C THR A 129 8.51 2.55 -5.00
N ALA A 130 9.16 3.40 -4.23
CA ALA A 130 9.07 3.37 -2.77
C ALA A 130 8.98 4.79 -2.19
N SER A 131 8.36 4.91 -1.02
CA SER A 131 8.35 6.14 -0.24
C SER A 131 8.67 5.88 1.22
N ILE A 132 9.20 6.89 1.89
CA ILE A 132 9.45 6.86 3.33
C ILE A 132 8.98 8.16 3.98
N PHE A 133 8.32 8.05 5.12
CA PHE A 133 7.98 9.15 6.00
C PHE A 133 8.81 9.03 7.28
N SER A 134 9.80 9.89 7.41
CA SER A 134 10.72 9.92 8.54
C SER A 134 11.30 11.31 8.75
N LYS A 135 11.71 11.62 9.98
CA LYS A 135 12.55 12.78 10.30
C LYS A 135 14.04 12.40 10.46
N ASP A 136 14.34 11.12 10.43
CA ASP A 136 15.68 10.58 10.57
C ASP A 136 16.34 10.44 9.20
N VAL A 137 17.41 11.19 8.97
CA VAL A 137 18.15 11.20 7.69
C VAL A 137 18.86 9.87 7.47
N ASP A 138 19.34 9.22 8.53
CA ASP A 138 20.03 7.94 8.41
C ASP A 138 19.05 6.82 8.00
N HIS A 139 17.83 6.82 8.57
CA HIS A 139 16.77 5.93 8.13
C HIS A 139 16.42 6.14 6.66
N MET A 140 16.22 7.40 6.24
CA MET A 140 15.92 7.71 4.84
C MET A 140 17.05 7.27 3.90
N THR A 141 18.29 7.48 4.29
CA THR A 141 19.48 7.08 3.50
C THR A 141 19.63 5.57 3.45
N ARG A 142 19.47 4.90 4.60
CA ARG A 142 19.55 3.43 4.69
C ARG A 142 18.50 2.76 3.79
N PHE A 143 17.25 3.19 3.87
CA PHE A 143 16.19 2.62 3.04
C PHE A 143 16.45 2.86 1.55
N ALA A 144 16.81 4.09 1.14
CA ALA A 144 17.14 4.39 -0.25
C ALA A 144 18.22 3.48 -0.84
N ARG A 145 19.22 3.08 -0.04
CA ARG A 145 20.33 2.23 -0.50
C ARG A 145 19.92 0.78 -0.73
N VAL A 146 18.89 0.29 -0.07
CA VAL A 146 18.56 -1.14 -0.10
C VAL A 146 17.30 -1.45 -0.92
N ILE A 147 16.39 -0.48 -1.08
CA ILE A 147 15.16 -0.71 -1.82
C ILE A 147 15.36 -0.66 -3.34
N GLU A 148 16.39 -0.01 -3.82
CA GLU A 148 16.84 0.04 -5.22
C GLU A 148 15.74 0.39 -6.23
N THR A 149 14.77 1.22 -5.86
CA THR A 149 13.69 1.61 -6.74
C THR A 149 14.05 2.80 -7.63
N THR A 150 13.47 2.87 -8.82
CA THR A 150 13.64 3.99 -9.76
C THR A 150 13.03 5.28 -9.21
N ILE A 151 11.87 5.18 -8.58
CA ILE A 151 11.21 6.30 -7.90
C ILE A 151 11.36 6.10 -6.39
N TYR A 152 12.05 7.03 -5.74
CA TYR A 152 12.18 7.06 -4.30
C TYR A 152 11.74 8.41 -3.75
N VAL A 153 10.71 8.43 -2.92
CA VAL A 153 10.08 9.65 -2.41
C VAL A 153 10.27 9.76 -0.89
N LYS A 154 10.59 10.94 -0.40
CA LYS A 154 10.74 11.25 1.02
C LYS A 154 9.66 12.23 1.47
N ASN A 155 8.94 11.87 2.54
CA ASN A 155 7.95 12.73 3.22
C ASN A 155 6.89 13.32 2.27
N SER A 156 6.52 12.58 1.23
CA SER A 156 5.46 12.94 0.30
C SER A 156 4.81 11.70 -0.28
N ALA A 157 3.62 11.85 -0.85
CA ALA A 157 2.98 10.79 -1.61
C ALA A 157 3.81 10.43 -2.85
N THR A 158 3.79 9.16 -3.26
CA THR A 158 4.58 8.64 -4.38
C THR A 158 4.35 9.39 -5.69
N LYS A 159 3.17 9.96 -5.91
CA LYS A 159 2.87 10.81 -7.08
C LYS A 159 3.82 12.02 -7.23
N ALA A 160 4.46 12.47 -6.15
CA ALA A 160 5.46 13.54 -6.21
C ALA A 160 6.70 13.09 -7.00
N GLY A 161 7.04 11.81 -6.98
CA GLY A 161 8.16 11.23 -7.73
C GLY A 161 7.97 11.25 -9.25
N VAL A 162 6.73 11.39 -9.72
CA VAL A 162 6.41 11.60 -11.15
C VAL A 162 6.06 13.05 -11.48
N GLY A 163 6.35 13.99 -10.57
CA GLY A 163 6.19 15.44 -10.78
C GLY A 163 4.81 15.98 -10.41
N ILE A 164 3.91 15.18 -9.82
CA ILE A 164 2.57 15.64 -9.43
C ILE A 164 2.60 16.15 -7.98
N GLY A 165 2.70 17.46 -7.83
CA GLY A 165 2.76 18.13 -6.50
C GLY A 165 4.13 18.02 -5.82
N GLY A 166 5.19 17.74 -6.57
CA GLY A 166 6.59 17.72 -6.12
C GLY A 166 7.47 18.60 -6.98
N GLU A 167 8.68 18.85 -6.52
CA GLU A 167 9.72 19.59 -7.25
C GLU A 167 10.55 18.65 -8.13
N GLY A 168 9.97 18.08 -9.14
CA GLY A 168 10.66 17.16 -10.03
C GLY A 168 10.20 17.31 -11.46
N HIS A 169 11.01 16.83 -12.38
CA HIS A 169 10.59 16.68 -13.76
C HIS A 169 9.66 15.46 -13.87
N CYS A 170 8.55 15.65 -14.58
CA CYS A 170 7.69 14.52 -14.92
C CYS A 170 8.48 13.52 -15.75
N THR A 171 8.49 12.27 -15.33
CA THR A 171 9.16 11.17 -16.06
C THR A 171 8.26 9.95 -16.10
N MET A 172 8.41 9.17 -17.18
CA MET A 172 7.77 7.88 -17.36
C MET A 172 8.74 6.71 -17.13
N THR A 173 9.94 6.97 -16.63
CA THR A 173 10.88 5.94 -16.20
C THR A 173 10.45 5.47 -14.81
N ILE A 174 9.80 4.32 -14.73
CA ILE A 174 9.13 3.84 -13.52
C ILE A 174 9.67 2.51 -12.98
N ALA A 175 10.60 1.87 -13.67
CA ALA A 175 11.29 0.69 -13.20
C ALA A 175 12.76 0.73 -13.58
N GLY A 176 13.62 0.23 -12.72
CA GLY A 176 15.04 0.10 -12.94
C GLY A 176 15.41 -1.13 -13.77
N PRO A 177 16.65 -1.19 -14.24
CA PRO A 177 17.19 -2.36 -14.95
C PRO A 177 17.40 -3.56 -14.02
#